data_9cf463217e4f4319afe20e91ebcab8fb
#
_entry.id   9cf463217e4f4319afe20e91ebcab8fb
#
_cell.length_a   1.000
_cell.length_b   1.000
_cell.length_c   1.000
_cell.angle_alpha   90.00
_cell.angle_beta   90.00
_cell.angle_gamma   90.00
#
_symmetry.space_group_name_H-M   'P 1'
#
loop_
_entity.id
_entity.type
_entity.pdbx_description
1 polymer ?
#
loop_
_entity_poly.entity_id
_entity_poly.type
_entity_poly.pdbx_seq_one_letter_code
_entity_poly.pdbx_strand_id
1 'polypeptide(L)'
;MYAKWGKAKVFIQSIPLSLLPHKNTFFTMSPIILFKLLGSLALLMFGMKLMSESLQKMAGSQLRHVLGTMTKNRFTGMLTGVFVTASVQSSTATTIMTVSFVNAGLLTLAQAISVIMGANIGTTLTAWIIAAGATFNITDFVYPAFFIAVILIYSKRRRSVGDFIFGVAFMILGLGTLRQTGIDMHLGEQQVVLNFFSSFDPNSFLTTITFLFLGSLLTMSVQSSAAVMAITMILCSSGVLPIYQGIALVMGENIGTTVTSNIIALSANVQARRAALAHMFFNFFGVIWVLCIFHPFVDMVCSWVNYDTTLQKGDALFFENAAKLNFVLAAFHTAFNVINTGILIWFIPQIERFVSYVIKPKKRDDEDEFRLRFISGGILETPELSLLEAQKEITYFGERMQRMFGLCQQLLNLKNEDFVKMYSRIQKYEGISDNMEIEIAKYLDQVSELHLSPESKAKTRAMLREISELESIGDACFNIARTINRKLAGNEHFTEAQKQRMYQMFLLVDTSLTQMNELLSGRKSDFDPHKAYNVESEINNYRNQLKNQNIVDINNHEYNYAVGTMYMDVVGECEKLGDYVINVIQARLGGKQR
;
A
#
# COMPACT_ATOMS: atom_id res chain seq x y z
N MET A 1 10.87 26.89 17.35
CA MET A 1 9.87 26.63 16.29
C MET A 1 9.00 27.84 15.94
N TYR A 2 9.41 29.06 16.24
CA TYR A 2 8.63 30.31 16.07
C TYR A 2 9.20 31.29 15.04
N ALA A 3 10.25 30.89 14.28
CA ALA A 3 10.98 31.84 13.40
C ALA A 3 10.69 31.67 11.88
N LYS A 4 9.75 30.79 11.47
CA LYS A 4 9.45 30.55 10.04
C LYS A 4 8.13 31.17 9.53
N TRP A 5 7.33 31.81 10.39
CA TRP A 5 6.04 32.41 10.00
C TRP A 5 6.16 33.90 9.56
N GLY A 6 7.32 34.49 9.68
CA GLY A 6 7.55 35.90 9.30
C GLY A 6 7.64 36.17 7.80
N LYS A 7 8.00 35.18 6.98
CA LYS A 7 8.17 35.35 5.52
C LYS A 7 6.90 35.14 4.69
N ALA A 8 5.89 34.46 5.23
CA ALA A 8 4.60 34.29 4.53
C ALA A 8 3.72 35.56 4.58
N LYS A 9 3.90 36.40 5.56
CA LYS A 9 3.16 37.70 5.68
C LYS A 9 3.56 38.74 4.64
N VAL A 10 4.79 38.68 4.13
CA VAL A 10 5.30 39.69 3.17
C VAL A 10 4.82 39.40 1.73
N PHE A 11 4.46 38.13 1.40
CA PHE A 11 3.98 37.83 0.06
C PHE A 11 2.49 38.17 -0.15
N ILE A 12 1.71 38.30 0.92
CA ILE A 12 0.28 38.69 0.85
C ILE A 12 0.09 40.19 0.71
N GLN A 13 1.10 41.00 1.04
CA GLN A 13 1.03 42.47 0.94
C GLN A 13 1.34 43.05 -0.44
N SER A 14 1.76 42.25 -1.41
CA SER A 14 2.08 42.70 -2.77
C SER A 14 0.99 42.44 -3.81
N ILE A 15 -0.19 41.99 -3.40
CA ILE A 15 -1.35 41.93 -4.29
C ILE A 15 -1.93 43.33 -4.40
N PRO A 16 -1.97 43.95 -5.61
CA PRO A 16 -2.53 45.30 -5.77
C PRO A 16 -3.97 45.34 -5.25
N LEU A 17 -4.29 46.31 -4.41
CA LEU A 17 -5.62 46.49 -3.81
C LEU A 17 -6.75 46.63 -4.86
N SER A 18 -6.41 46.86 -6.12
CA SER A 18 -7.32 46.94 -7.26
C SER A 18 -7.87 45.56 -7.72
N LEU A 19 -7.31 44.45 -7.23
CA LEU A 19 -7.79 43.10 -7.50
C LEU A 19 -8.72 42.57 -6.39
N LEU A 20 -8.93 43.31 -5.32
CA LEU A 20 -9.95 42.98 -4.33
C LEU A 20 -11.31 43.51 -4.86
N PRO A 21 -12.33 42.67 -5.01
CA PRO A 21 -13.65 43.11 -5.43
C PRO A 21 -14.18 44.15 -4.44
N HIS A 22 -14.76 45.25 -4.97
CA HIS A 22 -15.37 46.32 -4.18
C HIS A 22 -16.20 45.76 -3.02
N LYS A 23 -15.99 46.30 -1.82
CA LYS A 23 -16.79 46.04 -0.63
C LYS A 23 -18.28 46.18 -0.99
N ASN A 24 -19.03 45.09 -1.16
CA ASN A 24 -20.47 44.94 -0.95
C ASN A 24 -21.13 43.82 -1.80
N THR A 25 -20.37 42.89 -2.33
CA THR A 25 -20.99 41.67 -2.90
C THR A 25 -20.32 40.46 -2.29
N PHE A 26 -20.53 40.26 -0.98
CA PHE A 26 -20.33 38.92 -0.41
C PHE A 26 -21.32 37.97 -1.10
N PHE A 27 -20.79 36.90 -1.65
CA PHE A 27 -21.53 35.74 -2.18
C PHE A 27 -22.47 35.23 -1.08
N THR A 28 -23.72 35.72 -1.04
CA THR A 28 -24.72 35.27 -0.10
C THR A 28 -25.37 33.98 -0.60
N MET A 29 -24.55 32.93 -0.78
CA MET A 29 -25.13 31.59 -0.86
C MET A 29 -25.89 31.31 0.44
N SER A 30 -27.16 30.94 0.32
CA SER A 30 -27.87 30.42 1.49
C SER A 30 -27.03 29.30 2.09
N PRO A 31 -26.71 29.34 3.40
CA PRO A 31 -25.93 28.27 4.05
C PRO A 31 -26.52 26.86 3.79
N ILE A 32 -27.82 26.78 3.60
CA ILE A 32 -28.54 25.54 3.27
C ILE A 32 -28.08 24.96 1.91
N ILE A 33 -27.87 25.79 0.89
CA ILE A 33 -27.41 25.33 -0.44
C ILE A 33 -25.98 24.80 -0.37
N LEU A 34 -25.12 25.48 0.40
CA LEU A 34 -23.75 25.01 0.65
C LEU A 34 -23.75 23.66 1.35
N PHE A 35 -24.57 23.49 2.40
CA PHE A 35 -24.72 22.21 3.10
C PHE A 35 -25.32 21.14 2.20
N LYS A 36 -26.26 21.45 1.30
CA LYS A 36 -26.77 20.52 0.31
C LYS A 36 -25.66 20.05 -0.64
N LEU A 37 -24.81 20.96 -1.12
CA LEU A 37 -23.68 20.64 -2.00
C LEU A 37 -22.70 19.69 -1.29
N LEU A 38 -22.25 20.07 -0.09
CA LEU A 38 -21.32 19.25 0.70
C LEU A 38 -21.92 17.90 1.09
N GLY A 39 -23.20 17.87 1.46
CA GLY A 39 -23.93 16.64 1.78
C GLY A 39 -24.11 15.72 0.57
N SER A 40 -24.42 16.27 -0.59
CA SER A 40 -24.53 15.50 -1.84
C SER A 40 -23.19 14.90 -2.24
N LEU A 41 -22.10 15.68 -2.12
CA LEU A 41 -20.74 15.20 -2.38
C LEU A 41 -20.32 14.13 -1.38
N ALA A 42 -20.62 14.32 -0.11
CA ALA A 42 -20.33 13.32 0.93
C ALA A 42 -21.11 12.02 0.68
N LEU A 43 -22.37 12.10 0.25
CA LEU A 43 -23.18 10.94 -0.10
C LEU A 43 -22.62 10.18 -1.32
N LEU A 44 -22.20 10.92 -2.36
CA LEU A 44 -21.53 10.36 -3.53
C LEU A 44 -20.24 9.63 -3.13
N MET A 45 -19.37 10.28 -2.35
CA MET A 45 -18.11 9.71 -1.90
C MET A 45 -18.33 8.49 -1.02
N PHE A 46 -19.30 8.53 -0.10
CA PHE A 46 -19.66 7.41 0.76
C PHE A 46 -20.18 6.23 -0.06
N GLY A 47 -21.06 6.48 -1.02
CA GLY A 47 -21.58 5.46 -1.94
C GLY A 47 -20.46 4.77 -2.73
N MET A 48 -19.56 5.54 -3.32
CA MET A 48 -18.40 5.01 -4.05
C MET A 48 -17.47 4.21 -3.12
N LYS A 49 -17.21 4.70 -1.92
CA LYS A 49 -16.38 4.00 -0.92
C LYS A 49 -17.01 2.66 -0.53
N LEU A 50 -18.28 2.65 -0.17
CA LEU A 50 -19.01 1.44 0.23
C LEU A 50 -19.06 0.41 -0.91
N MET A 51 -19.29 0.86 -2.15
CA MET A 51 -19.27 0.02 -3.35
C MET A 51 -17.87 -0.61 -3.55
N SER A 52 -16.82 0.20 -3.49
CA SER A 52 -15.44 -0.24 -3.65
C SER A 52 -15.02 -1.27 -2.58
N GLU A 53 -15.25 -0.97 -1.30
CA GLU A 53 -14.94 -1.88 -0.18
C GLU A 53 -15.70 -3.21 -0.28
N SER A 54 -16.96 -3.16 -0.70
CA SER A 54 -17.80 -4.35 -0.84
C SER A 54 -17.30 -5.24 -1.99
N LEU A 55 -16.90 -4.65 -3.11
CA LEU A 55 -16.27 -5.37 -4.23
C LEU A 55 -14.94 -5.98 -3.83
N GLN A 56 -14.11 -5.26 -3.08
CA GLN A 56 -12.86 -5.79 -2.54
C GLN A 56 -13.11 -6.99 -1.61
N LYS A 57 -14.11 -6.91 -0.73
CA LYS A 57 -14.50 -8.04 0.17
C LYS A 57 -14.99 -9.26 -0.61
N MET A 58 -15.75 -9.07 -1.69
CA MET A 58 -16.26 -10.16 -2.53
C MET A 58 -15.18 -10.80 -3.40
N ALA A 59 -14.29 -10.00 -3.96
CA ALA A 59 -13.32 -10.41 -4.97
C ALA A 59 -11.87 -10.52 -4.45
N GLY A 60 -11.62 -10.25 -3.18
CA GLY A 60 -10.27 -10.03 -2.63
C GLY A 60 -9.26 -11.16 -2.88
N SER A 61 -9.66 -12.43 -2.79
CA SER A 61 -8.78 -13.56 -3.11
C SER A 61 -8.57 -13.73 -4.62
N GLN A 62 -9.60 -13.49 -5.41
CA GLN A 62 -9.54 -13.57 -6.88
C GLN A 62 -8.72 -12.42 -7.47
N LEU A 63 -8.90 -11.18 -6.96
CA LEU A 63 -8.11 -10.03 -7.40
C LEU A 63 -6.62 -10.24 -7.16
N ARG A 64 -6.24 -10.84 -6.02
CA ARG A 64 -4.84 -11.19 -5.73
C ARG A 64 -4.32 -12.27 -6.68
N HIS A 65 -5.09 -13.29 -6.94
CA HIS A 65 -4.72 -14.34 -7.89
C HIS A 65 -4.51 -13.76 -9.28
N VAL A 66 -5.42 -12.89 -9.73
CA VAL A 66 -5.33 -12.19 -11.01
C VAL A 66 -4.08 -11.31 -11.08
N LEU A 67 -3.82 -10.49 -10.05
CA LEU A 67 -2.61 -9.65 -10.00
C LEU A 67 -1.32 -10.48 -10.02
N GLY A 68 -1.26 -11.59 -9.27
CA GLY A 68 -0.05 -12.42 -9.18
C GLY A 68 0.20 -13.31 -10.38
N THR A 69 -0.85 -13.78 -11.08
CA THR A 69 -0.73 -14.78 -12.16
C THR A 69 -0.84 -14.21 -13.56
N MET A 70 -1.61 -13.13 -13.75
CA MET A 70 -1.90 -12.55 -15.07
C MET A 70 -0.93 -11.44 -15.50
N THR A 71 0.04 -11.07 -14.66
CA THR A 71 1.01 -10.01 -14.96
C THR A 71 2.28 -10.50 -15.66
N LYS A 72 2.18 -11.57 -16.46
CA LYS A 72 3.35 -12.22 -17.11
C LYS A 72 4.12 -11.32 -18.07
N ASN A 73 3.45 -10.38 -18.71
CA ASN A 73 4.05 -9.41 -19.63
C ASN A 73 3.38 -8.04 -19.49
N ARG A 74 3.94 -7.00 -20.13
CA ARG A 74 3.45 -5.62 -20.05
C ARG A 74 2.00 -5.44 -20.47
N PHE A 75 1.53 -6.18 -21.49
CA PHE A 75 0.15 -6.06 -21.96
C PHE A 75 -0.83 -6.74 -21.02
N THR A 76 -0.53 -7.94 -20.56
CA THR A 76 -1.37 -8.64 -19.58
C THR A 76 -1.37 -7.90 -18.24
N GLY A 77 -0.23 -7.32 -17.82
CA GLY A 77 -0.16 -6.46 -16.64
C GLY A 77 -1.03 -5.22 -16.77
N MET A 78 -1.00 -4.54 -17.91
CA MET A 78 -1.87 -3.40 -18.21
C MET A 78 -3.36 -3.81 -18.17
N LEU A 79 -3.75 -4.88 -18.86
CA LEU A 79 -5.13 -5.37 -18.85
C LEU A 79 -5.59 -5.77 -17.44
N THR A 80 -4.70 -6.37 -16.65
CA THR A 80 -4.96 -6.66 -15.23
C THR A 80 -5.23 -5.37 -14.45
N GLY A 81 -4.43 -4.32 -14.64
CA GLY A 81 -4.64 -3.02 -14.03
C GLY A 81 -5.98 -2.39 -14.42
N VAL A 82 -6.35 -2.44 -15.71
CA VAL A 82 -7.67 -2.00 -16.20
C VAL A 82 -8.79 -2.75 -15.48
N PHE A 83 -8.73 -4.08 -15.51
CA PHE A 83 -9.79 -4.93 -14.93
C PHE A 83 -9.93 -4.72 -13.41
N VAL A 84 -8.81 -4.72 -12.68
CA VAL A 84 -8.82 -4.53 -11.22
C VAL A 84 -9.39 -3.16 -10.87
N THR A 85 -8.92 -2.08 -11.52
CA THR A 85 -9.39 -0.73 -11.23
C THR A 85 -10.85 -0.52 -11.64
N ALA A 86 -11.26 -1.02 -12.80
CA ALA A 86 -12.65 -0.98 -13.21
C ALA A 86 -13.57 -1.73 -12.25
N SER A 87 -13.10 -2.86 -11.69
CA SER A 87 -13.84 -3.64 -10.69
C SER A 87 -13.91 -2.94 -9.34
N VAL A 88 -12.76 -2.44 -8.85
CA VAL A 88 -12.64 -1.80 -7.52
C VAL A 88 -13.14 -0.35 -7.55
N GLN A 89 -13.23 0.28 -8.73
CA GLN A 89 -13.59 1.70 -8.91
C GLN A 89 -12.65 2.67 -8.16
N SER A 90 -11.39 2.26 -7.92
CA SER A 90 -10.38 3.04 -7.22
C SER A 90 -8.98 2.75 -7.75
N SER A 91 -8.40 3.69 -8.50
CA SER A 91 -7.01 3.60 -8.96
C SER A 91 -6.02 3.74 -7.81
N THR A 92 -6.36 4.52 -6.78
CA THR A 92 -5.54 4.66 -5.58
C THR A 92 -5.41 3.30 -4.87
N ALA A 93 -6.53 2.60 -4.64
CA ALA A 93 -6.51 1.26 -4.04
C ALA A 93 -5.71 0.26 -4.90
N THR A 94 -5.91 0.25 -6.23
CA THR A 94 -5.15 -0.60 -7.15
C THR A 94 -3.66 -0.29 -7.13
N THR A 95 -3.28 1.00 -7.09
CA THR A 95 -1.88 1.42 -7.03
C THR A 95 -1.25 1.03 -5.69
N ILE A 96 -1.95 1.24 -4.56
CA ILE A 96 -1.48 0.82 -3.23
C ILE A 96 -1.30 -0.70 -3.18
N MET A 97 -2.26 -1.49 -3.67
CA MET A 97 -2.12 -2.94 -3.77
C MET A 97 -0.89 -3.32 -4.62
N THR A 98 -0.71 -2.68 -5.77
CA THR A 98 0.43 -2.95 -6.67
C THR A 98 1.76 -2.62 -5.98
N VAL A 99 1.86 -1.47 -5.31
CA VAL A 99 3.02 -1.05 -4.52
C VAL A 99 3.31 -2.07 -3.41
N SER A 100 2.29 -2.57 -2.72
CA SER A 100 2.43 -3.60 -1.69
C SER A 100 2.90 -4.94 -2.25
N PHE A 101 2.41 -5.36 -3.43
CA PHE A 101 2.94 -6.56 -4.09
C PHE A 101 4.40 -6.41 -4.50
N VAL A 102 4.82 -5.23 -4.95
CA VAL A 102 6.24 -4.95 -5.20
C VAL A 102 7.04 -4.98 -3.91
N ASN A 103 6.51 -4.36 -2.84
CA ASN A 103 7.12 -4.39 -1.51
C ASN A 103 7.29 -5.82 -1.00
N ALA A 104 6.28 -6.65 -1.21
CA ALA A 104 6.31 -8.07 -0.89
C ALA A 104 7.14 -8.92 -1.89
N GLY A 105 7.74 -8.34 -2.93
CA GLY A 105 8.51 -9.06 -3.94
C GLY A 105 7.68 -10.05 -4.78
N LEU A 106 6.35 -9.85 -4.84
CA LEU A 106 5.43 -10.66 -5.64
C LEU A 106 5.32 -10.14 -7.08
N LEU A 107 5.61 -8.85 -7.30
CA LEU A 107 5.69 -8.22 -8.60
C LEU A 107 7.06 -7.59 -8.79
N THR A 108 7.58 -7.67 -10.01
CA THR A 108 8.72 -6.87 -10.43
C THR A 108 8.30 -5.42 -10.65
N LEU A 109 9.25 -4.48 -10.64
CA LEU A 109 8.98 -3.07 -10.91
C LEU A 109 8.34 -2.86 -12.29
N ALA A 110 8.84 -3.56 -13.32
CA ALA A 110 8.28 -3.49 -14.68
C ALA A 110 6.82 -3.96 -14.75
N GLN A 111 6.49 -5.06 -14.06
CA GLN A 111 5.11 -5.53 -13.94
C GLN A 111 4.21 -4.50 -13.23
N ALA A 112 4.69 -3.94 -12.13
CA ALA A 112 3.96 -2.91 -11.39
C ALA A 112 3.68 -1.66 -12.24
N ILE A 113 4.68 -1.18 -13.00
CA ILE A 113 4.50 -0.05 -13.91
C ILE A 113 3.40 -0.35 -14.93
N SER A 114 3.38 -1.55 -15.51
CA SER A 114 2.33 -1.92 -16.47
C SER A 114 0.93 -1.97 -15.85
N VAL A 115 0.80 -2.51 -14.61
CA VAL A 115 -0.48 -2.52 -13.87
C VAL A 115 -0.95 -1.11 -13.56
N ILE A 116 -0.05 -0.22 -13.12
CA ILE A 116 -0.37 1.18 -12.81
C ILE A 116 -0.83 1.94 -14.07
N MET A 117 -0.20 1.71 -15.22
CA MET A 117 -0.67 2.27 -16.50
C MET A 117 -2.09 1.81 -16.83
N GLY A 118 -2.38 0.52 -16.63
CA GLY A 118 -3.72 -0.03 -16.79
C GLY A 118 -4.72 0.54 -15.77
N ALA A 119 -4.30 0.75 -14.53
CA ALA A 119 -5.15 1.34 -13.50
C ALA A 119 -5.66 2.74 -13.89
N ASN A 120 -4.83 3.56 -14.52
CA ASN A 120 -5.24 4.87 -15.02
C ASN A 120 -6.33 4.76 -16.10
N ILE A 121 -6.23 3.78 -17.02
CA ILE A 121 -7.31 3.52 -17.99
C ILE A 121 -8.58 3.06 -17.27
N GLY A 122 -8.46 2.12 -16.29
CA GLY A 122 -9.60 1.60 -15.53
C GLY A 122 -10.39 2.68 -14.78
N THR A 123 -9.72 3.73 -14.31
CA THR A 123 -10.36 4.90 -13.66
C THR A 123 -11.32 5.62 -14.57
N THR A 124 -11.10 5.59 -15.87
CA THR A 124 -11.95 6.32 -16.82
C THR A 124 -13.38 5.77 -16.86
N LEU A 125 -13.58 4.49 -16.50
CA LEU A 125 -14.93 3.92 -16.38
C LEU A 125 -15.77 4.67 -15.34
N THR A 126 -15.15 5.10 -14.23
CA THR A 126 -15.83 5.93 -13.22
C THR A 126 -16.34 7.25 -13.83
N ALA A 127 -15.54 7.90 -14.68
CA ALA A 127 -15.98 9.11 -15.37
C ALA A 127 -17.22 8.87 -16.28
N TRP A 128 -17.27 7.74 -16.97
CA TRP A 128 -18.45 7.37 -17.77
C TRP A 128 -19.69 7.09 -16.91
N ILE A 129 -19.53 6.43 -15.78
CA ILE A 129 -20.62 6.18 -14.83
C ILE A 129 -21.16 7.50 -14.29
N ILE A 130 -20.28 8.44 -13.91
CA ILE A 130 -20.68 9.78 -13.45
C ILE A 130 -21.37 10.56 -14.57
N ALA A 131 -20.83 10.56 -15.79
CA ALA A 131 -21.43 11.25 -16.94
C ALA A 131 -22.83 10.70 -17.25
N ALA A 132 -23.00 9.39 -17.27
CA ALA A 132 -24.29 8.75 -17.47
C ALA A 132 -25.29 9.11 -16.36
N GLY A 133 -24.86 9.00 -15.08
CA GLY A 133 -25.70 9.31 -13.93
C GLY A 133 -26.07 10.80 -13.81
N ALA A 134 -25.20 11.70 -14.29
CA ALA A 134 -25.49 13.13 -14.36
C ALA A 134 -26.44 13.49 -15.52
N THR A 135 -26.47 12.69 -16.58
CA THR A 135 -27.27 12.95 -17.77
C THR A 135 -28.63 12.27 -17.70
N PHE A 136 -28.68 11.00 -17.33
CA PHE A 136 -29.92 10.22 -17.24
C PHE A 136 -30.55 10.32 -15.84
N ASN A 137 -31.89 10.40 -15.79
CA ASN A 137 -32.61 10.36 -14.54
C ASN A 137 -32.81 8.89 -14.08
N ILE A 138 -31.83 8.35 -13.39
CA ILE A 138 -31.84 6.96 -12.88
C ILE A 138 -32.20 6.90 -11.40
N THR A 139 -32.66 8.01 -10.80
CA THR A 139 -32.96 8.12 -9.37
C THR A 139 -34.07 7.16 -8.93
N ASP A 140 -35.02 6.84 -9.82
CA ASP A 140 -36.13 5.93 -9.51
C ASP A 140 -35.66 4.49 -9.25
N PHE A 141 -34.51 4.09 -9.80
CA PHE A 141 -33.92 2.78 -9.53
C PHE A 141 -33.29 2.66 -8.13
N VAL A 142 -33.08 3.78 -7.44
CA VAL A 142 -32.50 3.81 -6.08
C VAL A 142 -33.40 3.14 -5.06
N TYR A 143 -34.72 3.35 -5.16
CA TYR A 143 -35.68 2.80 -4.18
C TYR A 143 -35.73 1.26 -4.21
N PRO A 144 -35.91 0.58 -5.37
CA PRO A 144 -35.82 -0.87 -5.44
C PRO A 144 -34.44 -1.40 -4.99
N ALA A 145 -33.36 -0.69 -5.34
CA ALA A 145 -32.02 -1.08 -4.95
C ALA A 145 -31.85 -1.06 -3.42
N PHE A 146 -32.31 -0.03 -2.73
CA PHE A 146 -32.29 0.02 -1.27
C PHE A 146 -33.08 -1.13 -0.64
N PHE A 147 -34.29 -1.43 -1.18
CA PHE A 147 -35.10 -2.52 -0.66
C PHE A 147 -34.39 -3.88 -0.77
N ILE A 148 -33.80 -4.18 -1.94
CA ILE A 148 -33.04 -5.42 -2.17
C ILE A 148 -31.81 -5.45 -1.26
N ALA A 149 -31.09 -4.33 -1.14
CA ALA A 149 -29.88 -4.22 -0.32
C ALA A 149 -30.19 -4.52 1.14
N VAL A 150 -31.28 -3.96 1.72
CA VAL A 150 -31.70 -4.23 3.10
C VAL A 150 -31.92 -5.74 3.34
N ILE A 151 -32.60 -6.43 2.43
CA ILE A 151 -32.83 -7.88 2.57
C ILE A 151 -31.50 -8.64 2.58
N LEU A 152 -30.55 -8.25 1.73
CA LEU A 152 -29.27 -8.95 1.56
C LEU A 152 -28.29 -8.73 2.71
N ILE A 153 -28.27 -7.55 3.35
CA ILE A 153 -27.34 -7.27 4.47
C ILE A 153 -27.64 -8.11 5.72
N TYR A 154 -28.90 -8.53 5.93
CA TYR A 154 -29.27 -9.43 7.01
C TYR A 154 -28.87 -10.89 6.76
N SER A 155 -28.48 -11.23 5.51
CA SER A 155 -27.98 -12.56 5.17
C SER A 155 -26.48 -12.67 5.43
N LYS A 156 -26.04 -13.51 6.38
CA LYS A 156 -24.61 -13.71 6.69
C LYS A 156 -23.74 -14.03 5.44
N ARG A 157 -24.31 -14.73 4.45
CA ARG A 157 -23.59 -15.16 3.22
C ARG A 157 -23.57 -14.08 2.14
N ARG A 158 -24.57 -13.20 2.08
CA ARG A 158 -24.75 -12.22 0.98
C ARG A 158 -24.59 -10.75 1.43
N ARG A 159 -24.11 -10.52 2.65
CA ARG A 159 -23.97 -9.18 3.23
C ARG A 159 -23.17 -8.25 2.33
N SER A 160 -22.01 -8.71 1.83
CA SER A 160 -21.17 -7.87 0.95
C SER A 160 -21.85 -7.51 -0.37
N VAL A 161 -22.75 -8.37 -0.89
CA VAL A 161 -23.56 -8.03 -2.07
C VAL A 161 -24.60 -6.96 -1.71
N GLY A 162 -25.20 -7.04 -0.54
CA GLY A 162 -26.09 -6.00 -0.02
C GLY A 162 -25.38 -4.65 0.15
N ASP A 163 -24.21 -4.66 0.77
CA ASP A 163 -23.36 -3.46 0.94
C ASP A 163 -22.97 -2.86 -0.42
N PHE A 164 -22.65 -3.69 -1.42
CA PHE A 164 -22.37 -3.24 -2.79
C PHE A 164 -23.57 -2.52 -3.42
N ILE A 165 -24.77 -3.12 -3.34
CA ILE A 165 -26.00 -2.52 -3.87
C ILE A 165 -26.33 -1.21 -3.15
N PHE A 166 -26.13 -1.14 -1.81
CA PHE A 166 -26.23 0.11 -1.07
C PHE A 166 -25.25 1.16 -1.57
N GLY A 167 -23.98 0.77 -1.80
CA GLY A 167 -22.98 1.67 -2.35
C GLY A 167 -23.38 2.27 -3.68
N VAL A 168 -23.87 1.44 -4.61
CA VAL A 168 -24.39 1.89 -5.92
C VAL A 168 -25.60 2.81 -5.75
N ALA A 169 -26.54 2.46 -4.87
CA ALA A 169 -27.73 3.26 -4.62
C ALA A 169 -27.40 4.64 -4.02
N PHE A 170 -26.50 4.70 -3.03
CA PHE A 170 -26.02 5.96 -2.46
C PHE A 170 -25.23 6.79 -3.48
N MET A 171 -24.43 6.17 -4.34
CA MET A 171 -23.70 6.85 -5.40
C MET A 171 -24.69 7.53 -6.39
N ILE A 172 -25.71 6.80 -6.86
CA ILE A 172 -26.73 7.34 -7.77
C ILE A 172 -27.53 8.46 -7.08
N LEU A 173 -27.93 8.27 -5.82
CA LEU A 173 -28.63 9.29 -5.06
C LEU A 173 -27.77 10.53 -4.86
N GLY A 174 -26.47 10.34 -4.54
CA GLY A 174 -25.50 11.42 -4.40
C GLY A 174 -25.34 12.21 -5.70
N LEU A 175 -25.23 11.53 -6.85
CA LEU A 175 -25.17 12.19 -8.16
C LEU A 175 -26.45 12.95 -8.48
N GLY A 176 -27.62 12.36 -8.22
CA GLY A 176 -28.91 13.01 -8.43
C GLY A 176 -29.10 14.26 -7.58
N THR A 177 -28.78 14.17 -6.28
CA THR A 177 -28.86 15.31 -5.37
C THR A 177 -27.81 16.38 -5.67
N LEU A 178 -26.60 15.99 -6.10
CA LEU A 178 -25.55 16.90 -6.49
C LEU A 178 -25.93 17.68 -7.76
N ARG A 179 -26.50 16.98 -8.76
CA ARG A 179 -27.06 17.60 -9.97
C ARG A 179 -28.18 18.60 -9.63
N GLN A 180 -29.15 18.19 -8.82
CA GLN A 180 -30.25 19.06 -8.41
C GLN A 180 -29.72 20.29 -7.66
N THR A 181 -28.77 20.12 -6.76
CA THR A 181 -28.15 21.23 -6.03
C THR A 181 -27.44 22.18 -7.01
N GLY A 182 -26.72 21.66 -8.01
CA GLY A 182 -26.10 22.47 -9.06
C GLY A 182 -27.12 23.34 -9.82
N ILE A 183 -28.30 22.80 -10.12
CA ILE A 183 -29.42 23.55 -10.73
C ILE A 183 -29.96 24.59 -9.75
N ASP A 184 -30.24 24.21 -8.47
CA ASP A 184 -30.78 25.09 -7.42
C ASP A 184 -29.83 26.28 -7.13
N MET A 185 -28.53 26.11 -7.35
CA MET A 185 -27.54 27.18 -7.15
C MET A 185 -27.64 28.31 -8.19
N HIS A 186 -28.28 28.07 -9.32
CA HIS A 186 -28.37 29.05 -10.44
C HIS A 186 -27.01 29.71 -10.76
N LEU A 187 -25.92 28.95 -10.66
CA LEU A 187 -24.54 29.47 -10.79
C LEU A 187 -24.32 30.19 -12.13
N GLY A 188 -24.90 29.65 -13.21
CA GLY A 188 -24.82 30.24 -14.54
C GLY A 188 -25.62 31.54 -14.71
N GLU A 189 -26.37 32.00 -13.70
CA GLU A 189 -27.10 33.25 -13.68
C GLU A 189 -26.49 34.29 -12.73
N GLN A 190 -25.58 33.84 -11.87
CA GLN A 190 -24.93 34.72 -10.88
C GLN A 190 -23.79 35.52 -11.50
N GLN A 191 -23.99 36.84 -11.62
CA GLN A 191 -23.05 37.75 -12.26
C GLN A 191 -21.63 37.69 -11.65
N VAL A 192 -21.53 37.48 -10.33
CA VAL A 192 -20.23 37.38 -9.63
C VAL A 192 -19.46 36.15 -10.11
N VAL A 193 -20.14 35.01 -10.24
CA VAL A 193 -19.55 33.75 -10.71
C VAL A 193 -19.15 33.86 -12.18
N LEU A 194 -20.04 34.38 -13.00
CA LEU A 194 -19.78 34.62 -14.44
C LEU A 194 -18.59 35.58 -14.63
N ASN A 195 -18.54 36.69 -13.91
CA ASN A 195 -17.44 37.65 -13.99
C ASN A 195 -16.11 37.02 -13.54
N PHE A 196 -16.12 36.15 -12.51
CA PHE A 196 -14.91 35.46 -12.06
C PHE A 196 -14.37 34.54 -13.17
N PHE A 197 -15.20 33.68 -13.74
CA PHE A 197 -14.75 32.76 -14.79
C PHE A 197 -14.47 33.47 -16.12
N SER A 198 -15.18 34.52 -16.46
CA SER A 198 -14.94 35.32 -17.67
C SER A 198 -13.67 36.17 -17.59
N SER A 199 -13.13 36.39 -16.40
CA SER A 199 -11.82 37.04 -16.23
C SER A 199 -10.64 36.20 -16.73
N PHE A 200 -10.86 34.90 -16.94
CA PHE A 200 -9.88 33.96 -17.47
C PHE A 200 -10.12 33.75 -18.97
N ASP A 201 -9.18 34.16 -19.80
CA ASP A 201 -9.24 33.86 -21.23
C ASP A 201 -9.11 32.34 -21.47
N PRO A 202 -10.14 31.67 -22.04
CA PRO A 202 -10.11 30.21 -22.28
C PRO A 202 -8.98 29.77 -23.22
N ASN A 203 -8.48 30.65 -24.05
CA ASN A 203 -7.42 30.37 -25.03
C ASN A 203 -6.02 30.64 -24.46
N SER A 204 -5.93 31.22 -23.25
CA SER A 204 -4.65 31.53 -22.61
C SER A 204 -4.00 30.27 -22.03
N PHE A 205 -2.76 30.01 -22.40
CA PHE A 205 -1.93 28.95 -21.79
C PHE A 205 -1.84 29.08 -20.26
N LEU A 206 -1.74 30.33 -19.75
CA LEU A 206 -1.69 30.58 -18.30
C LEU A 206 -3.00 30.15 -17.62
N THR A 207 -4.14 30.38 -18.23
CA THR A 207 -5.45 29.91 -17.75
C THR A 207 -5.46 28.37 -17.66
N THR A 208 -5.02 27.70 -18.72
CA THR A 208 -4.93 26.21 -18.72
C THR A 208 -4.06 25.69 -17.56
N ILE A 209 -2.88 26.28 -17.35
CA ILE A 209 -1.99 25.90 -16.25
C ILE A 209 -2.63 26.20 -14.88
N THR A 210 -3.33 27.30 -14.74
CA THR A 210 -4.01 27.67 -13.48
C THR A 210 -5.09 26.66 -13.12
N PHE A 211 -5.95 26.28 -14.07
CA PHE A 211 -7.00 25.28 -13.82
C PHE A 211 -6.45 23.86 -13.65
N LEU A 212 -5.37 23.51 -14.35
CA LEU A 212 -4.64 22.27 -14.12
C LEU A 212 -4.09 22.21 -12.68
N PHE A 213 -3.48 23.28 -12.21
CA PHE A 213 -2.97 23.35 -10.83
C PHE A 213 -4.11 23.29 -9.81
N LEU A 214 -5.22 23.96 -10.04
CA LEU A 214 -6.42 23.89 -9.20
C LEU A 214 -6.98 22.48 -9.13
N GLY A 215 -7.11 21.79 -10.28
CA GLY A 215 -7.54 20.39 -10.33
C GLY A 215 -6.62 19.46 -9.53
N SER A 216 -5.31 19.66 -9.64
CA SER A 216 -4.31 18.90 -8.87
C SER A 216 -4.47 19.14 -7.36
N LEU A 217 -4.61 20.41 -6.96
CA LEU A 217 -4.76 20.80 -5.55
C LEU A 217 -6.07 20.28 -4.95
N LEU A 218 -7.18 20.39 -5.69
CA LEU A 218 -8.48 19.87 -5.27
C LEU A 218 -8.44 18.36 -5.08
N THR A 219 -7.88 17.62 -6.04
CA THR A 219 -7.79 16.15 -5.95
C THR A 219 -6.88 15.70 -4.82
N MET A 220 -5.76 16.39 -4.60
CA MET A 220 -4.87 16.13 -3.47
C MET A 220 -5.58 16.39 -2.12
N SER A 221 -6.41 17.44 -2.04
CA SER A 221 -7.12 17.81 -0.81
C SER A 221 -8.31 16.89 -0.52
N VAL A 222 -9.11 16.57 -1.54
CA VAL A 222 -10.30 15.70 -1.42
C VAL A 222 -9.92 14.22 -1.41
N GLN A 223 -8.74 13.87 -1.93
CA GLN A 223 -8.24 12.50 -2.12
C GLN A 223 -9.18 11.60 -2.95
N SER A 224 -9.97 12.21 -3.84
CA SER A 224 -10.93 11.54 -4.71
C SER A 224 -11.03 12.24 -6.06
N SER A 225 -10.41 11.68 -7.09
CA SER A 225 -10.53 12.17 -8.46
C SER A 225 -11.98 12.08 -8.97
N ALA A 226 -12.71 11.02 -8.61
CA ALA A 226 -14.11 10.88 -8.98
C ALA A 226 -15.01 12.00 -8.42
N ALA A 227 -14.75 12.46 -7.19
CA ALA A 227 -15.48 13.58 -6.60
C ALA A 227 -15.19 14.90 -7.34
N VAL A 228 -13.91 15.15 -7.66
CA VAL A 228 -13.50 16.35 -8.41
C VAL A 228 -14.05 16.30 -9.85
N MET A 229 -14.02 15.13 -10.50
CA MET A 229 -14.65 14.90 -11.80
C MET A 229 -16.15 15.24 -11.77
N ALA A 230 -16.89 14.78 -10.77
CA ALA A 230 -18.32 15.05 -10.63
C ALA A 230 -18.60 16.56 -10.46
N ILE A 231 -17.80 17.27 -9.65
CA ILE A 231 -17.90 18.72 -9.50
C ILE A 231 -17.59 19.42 -10.84
N THR A 232 -16.52 19.01 -11.51
CA THR A 232 -16.12 19.57 -12.82
C THR A 232 -17.24 19.40 -13.85
N MET A 233 -17.84 18.20 -13.92
CA MET A 233 -18.97 17.92 -14.83
C MET A 233 -20.19 18.80 -14.56
N ILE A 234 -20.51 19.05 -13.28
CA ILE A 234 -21.63 19.91 -12.90
C ILE A 234 -21.33 21.36 -13.26
N LEU A 235 -20.14 21.86 -12.97
CA LEU A 235 -19.76 23.24 -13.32
C LEU A 235 -19.76 23.47 -14.82
N CYS A 236 -19.32 22.49 -15.61
CA CYS A 236 -19.37 22.57 -17.07
C CYS A 236 -20.81 22.49 -17.58
N SER A 237 -21.61 21.53 -17.13
CA SER A 237 -23.00 21.35 -17.60
C SER A 237 -23.94 22.47 -17.17
N SER A 238 -23.62 23.19 -16.07
CA SER A 238 -24.34 24.41 -15.66
C SER A 238 -23.94 25.67 -16.45
N GLY A 239 -23.00 25.56 -17.39
CA GLY A 239 -22.51 26.68 -18.21
C GLY A 239 -21.63 27.68 -17.44
N VAL A 240 -21.12 27.31 -16.29
CA VAL A 240 -20.21 28.14 -15.43
C VAL A 240 -18.78 28.02 -15.90
N LEU A 241 -18.35 26.78 -16.16
CA LEU A 241 -16.98 26.45 -16.50
C LEU A 241 -16.87 26.10 -17.99
N PRO A 242 -16.12 26.86 -18.79
CA PRO A 242 -15.85 26.52 -20.17
C PRO A 242 -15.15 25.16 -20.32
N ILE A 243 -15.38 24.47 -21.45
CA ILE A 243 -14.86 23.10 -21.67
C ILE A 243 -13.35 23.00 -21.56
N TYR A 244 -12.59 23.95 -22.08
CA TYR A 244 -11.12 23.94 -22.01
C TYR A 244 -10.61 24.02 -20.56
N GLN A 245 -11.26 24.83 -19.73
CA GLN A 245 -10.94 24.93 -18.30
C GLN A 245 -11.35 23.67 -17.55
N GLY A 246 -12.51 23.08 -17.88
CA GLY A 246 -12.95 21.80 -17.32
C GLY A 246 -11.98 20.67 -17.65
N ILE A 247 -11.49 20.61 -18.88
CA ILE A 247 -10.48 19.62 -19.28
C ILE A 247 -9.13 19.86 -18.58
N ALA A 248 -8.74 21.12 -18.40
CA ALA A 248 -7.54 21.44 -17.63
C ALA A 248 -7.63 20.96 -16.17
N LEU A 249 -8.81 21.09 -15.52
CA LEU A 249 -9.08 20.51 -14.20
C LEU A 249 -8.92 18.99 -14.22
N VAL A 250 -9.50 18.28 -15.22
CA VAL A 250 -9.38 16.83 -15.37
C VAL A 250 -7.92 16.37 -15.55
N MET A 251 -7.13 17.13 -16.32
CA MET A 251 -5.68 16.88 -16.41
C MET A 251 -5.00 17.02 -15.04
N GLY A 252 -5.40 18.03 -14.28
CA GLY A 252 -4.91 18.26 -12.91
C GLY A 252 -5.28 17.13 -11.96
N GLU A 253 -6.48 16.56 -12.07
CA GLU A 253 -6.93 15.41 -11.26
C GLU A 253 -5.97 14.22 -11.39
N ASN A 254 -5.52 13.92 -12.60
CA ASN A 254 -4.57 12.84 -12.85
C ASN A 254 -3.23 13.04 -12.10
N ILE A 255 -2.73 14.28 -12.06
CA ILE A 255 -1.53 14.62 -11.28
C ILE A 255 -1.82 14.51 -9.77
N GLY A 256 -2.92 15.10 -9.29
CA GLY A 256 -3.28 15.11 -7.87
C GLY A 256 -3.38 13.73 -7.26
N THR A 257 -3.92 12.76 -8.00
CA THR A 257 -4.03 11.35 -7.58
C THR A 257 -2.65 10.71 -7.32
N THR A 258 -1.61 11.11 -8.06
CA THR A 258 -0.27 10.53 -7.90
C THR A 258 0.43 10.99 -6.63
N VAL A 259 0.10 12.18 -6.11
CA VAL A 259 0.71 12.72 -4.90
C VAL A 259 0.40 11.83 -3.69
N THR A 260 -0.86 11.40 -3.54
CA THR A 260 -1.29 10.50 -2.46
C THR A 260 -0.50 9.18 -2.48
N SER A 261 -0.37 8.56 -3.66
CA SER A 261 0.39 7.32 -3.82
C SER A 261 1.87 7.49 -3.45
N ASN A 262 2.47 8.63 -3.79
CA ASN A 262 3.87 8.93 -3.44
C ASN A 262 4.06 9.18 -1.94
N ILE A 263 3.11 9.86 -1.27
CA ILE A 263 3.15 10.06 0.20
C ILE A 263 3.12 8.72 0.92
N ILE A 264 2.22 7.82 0.55
CA ILE A 264 2.11 6.48 1.13
C ILE A 264 3.42 5.68 0.89
N ALA A 265 3.99 5.79 -0.31
CA ALA A 265 5.21 5.07 -0.66
C ALA A 265 6.47 5.58 0.06
N LEU A 266 6.46 6.75 0.72
CA LEU A 266 7.64 7.28 1.43
C LEU A 266 8.13 6.34 2.54
N SER A 267 7.22 5.65 3.22
CA SER A 267 7.53 4.68 4.27
C SER A 267 7.86 3.27 3.74
N ALA A 268 7.60 3.00 2.46
CA ALA A 268 7.80 1.71 1.83
C ALA A 268 9.26 1.48 1.36
N ASN A 269 9.55 0.24 0.91
CA ASN A 269 10.86 -0.10 0.38
C ASN A 269 11.20 0.66 -0.92
N VAL A 270 12.45 0.53 -1.37
CA VAL A 270 12.97 1.22 -2.56
C VAL A 270 12.17 0.90 -3.82
N GLN A 271 11.74 -0.35 -4.00
CA GLN A 271 11.01 -0.77 -5.21
C GLN A 271 9.59 -0.19 -5.23
N ALA A 272 8.92 -0.18 -4.09
CA ALA A 272 7.61 0.42 -3.91
C ALA A 272 7.63 1.94 -4.18
N ARG A 273 8.66 2.65 -3.67
CA ARG A 273 8.88 4.07 -3.95
C ARG A 273 9.13 4.34 -5.44
N ARG A 274 9.87 3.46 -6.13
CA ARG A 274 10.09 3.54 -7.58
C ARG A 274 8.79 3.37 -8.36
N ALA A 275 7.92 2.44 -7.95
CA ALA A 275 6.62 2.24 -8.58
C ALA A 275 5.72 3.47 -8.44
N ALA A 276 5.68 4.10 -7.26
CA ALA A 276 4.92 5.33 -7.03
C ALA A 276 5.49 6.52 -7.84
N LEU A 277 6.81 6.65 -7.94
CA LEU A 277 7.45 7.66 -8.79
C LEU A 277 7.15 7.43 -10.28
N ALA A 278 7.10 6.17 -10.74
CA ALA A 278 6.73 5.83 -12.11
C ALA A 278 5.27 6.25 -12.42
N HIS A 279 4.35 6.10 -11.45
CA HIS A 279 2.97 6.59 -11.58
C HIS A 279 2.92 8.11 -11.76
N MET A 280 3.70 8.84 -10.96
CA MET A 280 3.80 10.29 -11.10
C MET A 280 4.39 10.69 -12.45
N PHE A 281 5.49 10.05 -12.88
CA PHE A 281 6.11 10.28 -14.18
C PHE A 281 5.13 10.07 -15.34
N PHE A 282 4.36 8.98 -15.30
CA PHE A 282 3.34 8.66 -16.31
C PHE A 282 2.34 9.80 -16.49
N ASN A 283 1.81 10.34 -15.40
CA ASN A 283 0.79 11.40 -15.46
C ASN A 283 1.40 12.75 -15.87
N PHE A 284 2.59 13.10 -15.38
CA PHE A 284 3.29 14.30 -15.82
C PHE A 284 3.64 14.27 -17.31
N PHE A 285 4.14 13.14 -17.81
CA PHE A 285 4.40 12.98 -19.24
C PHE A 285 3.13 13.15 -20.05
N GLY A 286 2.01 12.55 -19.62
CA GLY A 286 0.71 12.70 -20.25
C GLY A 286 0.27 14.15 -20.34
N VAL A 287 0.37 14.89 -19.25
CA VAL A 287 0.01 16.31 -19.21
C VAL A 287 0.91 17.14 -20.15
N ILE A 288 2.22 16.89 -20.17
CA ILE A 288 3.15 17.66 -21.02
C ILE A 288 2.81 17.53 -22.50
N TRP A 289 2.61 16.31 -23.02
CA TRP A 289 2.32 16.17 -24.45
C TRP A 289 0.95 16.72 -24.82
N VAL A 290 -0.07 16.58 -23.94
CA VAL A 290 -1.39 17.17 -24.19
C VAL A 290 -1.30 18.69 -24.19
N LEU A 291 -0.55 19.31 -23.28
CA LEU A 291 -0.36 20.76 -23.28
C LEU A 291 0.24 21.28 -24.59
N CYS A 292 1.12 20.49 -25.25
CA CYS A 292 1.69 20.87 -26.54
C CYS A 292 0.63 20.94 -27.68
N ILE A 293 -0.44 20.17 -27.59
CA ILE A 293 -1.50 20.09 -28.62
C ILE A 293 -2.89 20.29 -28.01
N PHE A 294 -3.01 21.12 -26.96
CA PHE A 294 -4.17 21.18 -26.08
C PHE A 294 -5.48 21.43 -26.85
N HIS A 295 -5.58 22.54 -27.57
CA HIS A 295 -6.81 22.92 -28.29
C HIS A 295 -7.16 21.90 -29.40
N PRO A 296 -6.25 21.53 -30.33
CA PRO A 296 -6.56 20.53 -31.35
C PRO A 296 -7.00 19.19 -30.77
N PHE A 297 -6.43 18.77 -29.63
CA PHE A 297 -6.81 17.52 -28.99
C PHE A 297 -8.21 17.61 -28.37
N VAL A 298 -8.52 18.70 -27.70
CA VAL A 298 -9.85 18.94 -27.11
C VAL A 298 -10.91 19.01 -28.20
N ASP A 299 -10.66 19.74 -29.27
CA ASP A 299 -11.60 19.89 -30.38
C ASP A 299 -11.87 18.57 -31.10
N MET A 300 -10.83 17.72 -31.23
CA MET A 300 -10.99 16.37 -31.76
C MET A 300 -11.92 15.53 -30.85
N VAL A 301 -11.75 15.59 -29.52
CA VAL A 301 -12.61 14.86 -28.58
C VAL A 301 -14.05 15.41 -28.62
N CYS A 302 -14.23 16.73 -28.71
CA CYS A 302 -15.55 17.36 -28.89
C CYS A 302 -16.24 16.83 -30.13
N SER A 303 -15.51 16.68 -31.25
CA SER A 303 -16.07 16.17 -32.50
C SER A 303 -16.53 14.70 -32.38
N TRP A 304 -15.82 13.85 -31.60
CA TRP A 304 -16.24 12.45 -31.36
C TRP A 304 -17.58 12.33 -30.64
N VAL A 305 -17.91 13.31 -29.81
CA VAL A 305 -19.16 13.34 -29.02
C VAL A 305 -20.24 14.18 -29.71
N ASN A 306 -19.93 14.76 -30.85
CA ASN A 306 -20.80 15.74 -31.55
C ASN A 306 -21.15 16.93 -30.64
N TYR A 307 -20.19 17.43 -29.87
CA TYR A 307 -20.31 18.66 -29.11
C TYR A 307 -19.86 19.85 -29.95
N ASP A 308 -20.72 20.83 -30.06
CA ASP A 308 -20.44 22.07 -30.80
C ASP A 308 -19.92 23.14 -29.84
N THR A 309 -18.66 23.54 -30.01
CA THR A 309 -18.01 24.58 -29.21
C THR A 309 -18.46 26.00 -29.56
N THR A 310 -19.18 26.18 -30.66
CA THR A 310 -19.59 27.51 -31.16
C THR A 310 -20.95 27.96 -30.62
N LEU A 311 -21.79 27.04 -30.12
CA LEU A 311 -23.12 27.35 -29.59
C LEU A 311 -23.00 28.17 -28.28
N GLN A 312 -23.77 29.28 -28.25
CA GLN A 312 -23.81 30.19 -27.12
C GLN A 312 -25.12 30.10 -26.34
N LYS A 313 -25.13 30.60 -25.11
CA LYS A 313 -26.33 30.67 -24.26
C LYS A 313 -27.38 31.58 -24.96
N GLY A 314 -28.48 30.97 -25.37
CA GLY A 314 -29.53 31.62 -26.16
C GLY A 314 -29.86 30.90 -27.46
N ASP A 315 -28.98 30.04 -27.94
CA ASP A 315 -29.23 29.17 -29.08
C ASP A 315 -30.21 28.05 -28.74
N ALA A 316 -31.08 27.70 -29.65
CA ALA A 316 -32.13 26.69 -29.42
C ALA A 316 -31.60 25.32 -29.00
N LEU A 317 -30.40 24.96 -29.45
CA LEU A 317 -29.75 23.67 -29.17
C LEU A 317 -28.74 23.73 -27.99
N PHE A 318 -28.61 24.87 -27.32
CA PHE A 318 -27.59 25.06 -26.27
C PHE A 318 -27.70 24.02 -25.12
N PHE A 319 -28.90 23.80 -24.59
CA PHE A 319 -29.11 22.88 -23.46
C PHE A 319 -28.89 21.40 -23.86
N GLU A 320 -29.27 21.03 -25.08
CA GLU A 320 -29.01 19.69 -25.63
C GLU A 320 -27.49 19.47 -25.78
N ASN A 321 -26.80 20.48 -26.31
CA ASN A 321 -25.35 20.46 -26.46
C ASN A 321 -24.65 20.44 -25.11
N ALA A 322 -25.10 21.22 -24.13
CA ALA A 322 -24.53 21.24 -22.78
C ALA A 322 -24.63 19.90 -22.06
N ALA A 323 -25.67 19.10 -22.33
CA ALA A 323 -25.77 17.74 -21.79
C ALA A 323 -24.65 16.81 -22.27
N LYS A 324 -24.07 17.08 -23.46
CA LYS A 324 -22.94 16.30 -24.01
C LYS A 324 -21.61 16.59 -23.33
N LEU A 325 -21.47 17.73 -22.63
CA LEU A 325 -20.22 18.13 -21.96
C LEU A 325 -19.70 17.05 -21.00
N ASN A 326 -20.56 16.39 -20.25
CA ASN A 326 -20.17 15.33 -19.34
C ASN A 326 -19.51 14.16 -20.09
N PHE A 327 -20.04 13.83 -21.27
CA PHE A 327 -19.45 12.78 -22.13
C PHE A 327 -18.15 13.24 -22.79
N VAL A 328 -18.01 14.54 -23.11
CA VAL A 328 -16.71 15.08 -23.59
C VAL A 328 -15.63 14.94 -22.54
N LEU A 329 -15.92 15.30 -21.28
CA LEU A 329 -14.97 15.15 -20.17
C LEU A 329 -14.59 13.68 -19.95
N ALA A 330 -15.55 12.75 -19.98
CA ALA A 330 -15.28 11.31 -19.85
C ALA A 330 -14.49 10.76 -21.05
N ALA A 331 -14.82 11.18 -22.28
CA ALA A 331 -14.12 10.80 -23.50
C ALA A 331 -12.68 11.34 -23.52
N PHE A 332 -12.48 12.60 -23.13
CA PHE A 332 -11.15 13.17 -22.98
C PHE A 332 -10.32 12.39 -21.96
N HIS A 333 -10.87 12.11 -20.78
CA HIS A 333 -10.19 11.35 -19.74
C HIS A 333 -9.76 9.96 -20.24
N THR A 334 -10.63 9.29 -21.01
CA THR A 334 -10.32 8.00 -21.63
C THR A 334 -9.26 8.13 -22.72
N ALA A 335 -9.41 9.06 -23.65
CA ALA A 335 -8.46 9.28 -24.74
C ALA A 335 -7.06 9.62 -24.20
N PHE A 336 -6.99 10.51 -23.21
CA PHE A 336 -5.76 10.87 -22.52
C PHE A 336 -5.05 9.63 -21.96
N ASN A 337 -5.72 8.82 -21.16
CA ASN A 337 -5.12 7.67 -20.50
C ASN A 337 -4.77 6.54 -21.47
N VAL A 338 -5.62 6.27 -22.46
CA VAL A 338 -5.38 5.23 -23.48
C VAL A 338 -4.20 5.60 -24.37
N ILE A 339 -4.15 6.83 -24.89
CA ILE A 339 -3.05 7.29 -25.76
C ILE A 339 -1.75 7.33 -24.96
N ASN A 340 -1.76 7.90 -23.76
CA ASN A 340 -0.59 7.97 -22.89
C ASN A 340 -0.03 6.58 -22.57
N THR A 341 -0.91 5.62 -22.25
CA THR A 341 -0.52 4.21 -22.04
C THR A 341 0.01 3.60 -23.33
N GLY A 342 -0.67 3.81 -24.47
CA GLY A 342 -0.24 3.31 -25.77
C GLY A 342 1.17 3.75 -26.18
N ILE A 343 1.53 4.99 -25.81
CA ILE A 343 2.88 5.52 -26.00
C ILE A 343 3.85 4.89 -25.00
N LEU A 344 3.57 5.01 -23.70
CA LEU A 344 4.54 4.70 -22.64
C LEU A 344 4.73 3.21 -22.35
N ILE A 345 3.82 2.33 -22.76
CA ILE A 345 3.93 0.88 -22.55
C ILE A 345 5.18 0.28 -23.22
N TRP A 346 5.66 0.93 -24.29
CA TRP A 346 6.87 0.53 -24.99
C TRP A 346 8.14 0.97 -24.27
N PHE A 347 8.05 2.00 -23.42
CA PHE A 347 9.14 2.63 -22.69
C PHE A 347 9.26 2.18 -21.22
N ILE A 348 8.56 1.12 -20.80
CA ILE A 348 8.64 0.60 -19.42
C ILE A 348 10.11 0.37 -18.98
N PRO A 349 11.00 -0.24 -19.77
CA PRO A 349 12.41 -0.42 -19.36
C PRO A 349 13.16 0.90 -19.13
N GLN A 350 12.84 1.94 -19.91
CA GLN A 350 13.45 3.27 -19.77
C GLN A 350 12.91 3.97 -18.51
N ILE A 351 11.61 3.86 -18.25
CA ILE A 351 10.97 4.38 -17.02
C ILE A 351 11.58 3.68 -15.80
N GLU A 352 11.73 2.36 -15.83
CA GLU A 352 12.38 1.59 -14.76
C GLU A 352 13.81 2.05 -14.49
N ARG A 353 14.59 2.29 -15.53
CA ARG A 353 15.96 2.86 -15.41
C ARG A 353 15.93 4.25 -14.80
N PHE A 354 15.04 5.12 -15.27
CA PHE A 354 14.89 6.49 -14.77
C PHE A 354 14.54 6.51 -13.28
N VAL A 355 13.49 5.81 -12.85
CA VAL A 355 13.09 5.81 -11.43
C VAL A 355 14.12 5.11 -10.55
N SER A 356 14.88 4.15 -11.10
CA SER A 356 15.99 3.49 -10.40
C SER A 356 17.21 4.39 -10.25
N TYR A 357 17.44 5.30 -11.18
CA TYR A 357 18.46 6.33 -11.08
C TYR A 357 18.12 7.39 -10.04
N VAL A 358 16.85 7.82 -10.00
CA VAL A 358 16.36 8.84 -9.05
C VAL A 358 16.32 8.27 -7.62
N ILE A 359 15.78 7.07 -7.45
CA ILE A 359 15.66 6.42 -6.14
C ILE A 359 16.70 5.31 -6.06
N LYS A 360 17.86 5.67 -5.50
CA LYS A 360 18.94 4.71 -5.27
C LYS A 360 18.69 3.90 -4.00
N PRO A 361 19.06 2.60 -3.95
CA PRO A 361 19.09 1.88 -2.70
C PRO A 361 20.08 2.57 -1.77
N LYS A 362 19.71 2.81 -0.50
CA LYS A 362 20.71 3.19 0.50
C LYS A 362 21.75 2.07 0.56
N LYS A 363 23.03 2.43 0.64
CA LYS A 363 24.10 1.44 0.88
C LYS A 363 23.69 0.59 2.09
N ARG A 364 23.99 -0.71 2.01
CA ARG A 364 23.78 -1.70 3.08
C ARG A 364 24.74 -1.42 4.27
N ASP A 365 24.63 -0.27 4.89
CA ASP A 365 25.26 0.01 6.16
C ASP A 365 24.13 -0.01 7.18
N ASP A 366 24.18 -0.98 8.09
CA ASP A 366 23.38 -1.29 9.26
C ASP A 366 22.38 -2.44 9.13
N GLU A 367 22.94 -3.65 8.92
CA GLU A 367 22.25 -4.89 9.27
C GLU A 367 21.99 -4.98 10.78
N ASP A 368 22.67 -4.14 11.57
CA ASP A 368 22.63 -4.08 13.04
C ASP A 368 21.65 -3.00 13.57
N GLU A 369 20.85 -2.34 12.71
CA GLU A 369 19.78 -1.44 13.15
C GLU A 369 18.40 -2.13 13.13
N PHE A 370 17.58 -1.81 14.14
CA PHE A 370 16.17 -2.19 14.15
C PHE A 370 15.42 -1.44 13.04
N ARG A 371 14.88 -2.16 12.08
CA ARG A 371 13.98 -1.63 11.08
C ARG A 371 13.11 -2.75 10.50
N LEU A 372 11.80 -2.59 10.57
CA LEU A 372 10.87 -3.41 9.80
C LEU A 372 11.06 -3.12 8.30
N ARG A 373 11.09 -4.17 7.48
CA ARG A 373 11.38 -4.06 6.04
C ARG A 373 10.14 -4.09 5.16
N PHE A 374 9.13 -4.84 5.59
CA PHE A 374 7.95 -5.16 4.79
C PHE A 374 6.69 -4.52 5.36
N ILE A 375 6.61 -4.32 6.67
CA ILE A 375 5.52 -3.60 7.32
C ILE A 375 5.78 -2.10 7.14
N SER A 376 5.01 -1.48 6.25
CA SER A 376 5.01 -0.03 6.05
C SER A 376 4.04 0.62 7.03
N GLY A 377 4.35 1.83 7.52
CA GLY A 377 3.68 2.51 8.64
C GLY A 377 2.19 2.86 8.50
N GLY A 378 1.41 2.04 7.81
CA GLY A 378 -0.04 2.14 7.69
C GLY A 378 -0.65 0.77 7.41
N ILE A 379 -1.81 0.51 8.03
CA ILE A 379 -2.62 -0.67 7.72
C ILE A 379 -3.18 -0.47 6.32
N LEU A 380 -2.93 -1.45 5.45
CA LEU A 380 -3.55 -1.48 4.13
C LEU A 380 -5.07 -1.66 4.29
N GLU A 381 -5.86 -1.03 3.43
CA GLU A 381 -7.32 -1.16 3.42
C GLU A 381 -7.78 -2.63 3.23
N THR A 382 -6.90 -3.52 2.79
CA THR A 382 -7.16 -4.96 2.62
C THR A 382 -6.41 -5.78 3.67
N PRO A 383 -7.11 -6.38 4.65
CA PRO A 383 -6.51 -7.15 5.74
C PRO A 383 -5.57 -8.27 5.28
N GLU A 384 -5.90 -8.91 4.16
CA GLU A 384 -5.11 -10.00 3.61
C GLU A 384 -3.76 -9.56 3.05
N LEU A 385 -3.64 -8.34 2.55
CA LEU A 385 -2.35 -7.77 2.13
C LEU A 385 -1.49 -7.46 3.34
N SER A 386 -2.09 -6.91 4.39
CA SER A 386 -1.42 -6.67 5.67
C SER A 386 -0.85 -7.96 6.25
N LEU A 387 -1.59 -9.07 6.20
CA LEU A 387 -1.10 -10.39 6.62
C LEU A 387 0.05 -10.90 5.74
N LEU A 388 0.08 -10.56 4.46
CA LEU A 388 1.17 -10.93 3.56
C LEU A 388 2.47 -10.16 3.88
N GLU A 389 2.34 -8.88 4.22
CA GLU A 389 3.47 -8.05 4.69
C GLU A 389 4.01 -8.58 6.02
N ALA A 390 3.13 -8.89 6.97
CA ALA A 390 3.52 -9.51 8.24
C ALA A 390 4.22 -10.85 8.02
N GLN A 391 3.73 -11.70 7.11
CA GLN A 391 4.37 -12.98 6.80
C GLN A 391 5.80 -12.82 6.26
N LYS A 392 6.04 -11.80 5.44
CA LYS A 392 7.39 -11.49 4.93
C LYS A 392 8.31 -10.98 6.02
N GLU A 393 7.78 -10.17 6.93
CA GLU A 393 8.55 -9.67 8.08
C GLU A 393 8.95 -10.82 9.01
N ILE A 394 8.03 -11.76 9.27
CA ILE A 394 8.30 -12.97 10.07
C ILE A 394 9.37 -13.84 9.39
N THR A 395 9.32 -14.00 8.06
CA THR A 395 10.36 -14.71 7.31
C THR A 395 11.73 -14.04 7.50
N TYR A 396 11.77 -12.72 7.40
CA TYR A 396 13.00 -11.97 7.63
C TYR A 396 13.49 -12.05 9.09
N PHE A 397 12.58 -12.11 10.05
CA PHE A 397 12.88 -12.33 11.46
C PHE A 397 13.57 -13.69 11.65
N GLY A 398 13.04 -14.76 11.07
CA GLY A 398 13.67 -16.08 11.10
C GLY A 398 15.08 -16.10 10.50
N GLU A 399 15.29 -15.42 9.35
CA GLU A 399 16.61 -15.28 8.74
C GLU A 399 17.60 -14.51 9.65
N ARG A 400 17.10 -13.52 10.40
CA ARG A 400 17.92 -12.79 11.40
C ARG A 400 18.31 -13.66 12.57
N MET A 401 17.42 -14.50 13.08
CA MET A 401 17.71 -15.41 14.17
C MET A 401 18.79 -16.44 13.77
N GLN A 402 18.72 -16.99 12.58
CA GLN A 402 19.78 -17.87 12.07
C GLN A 402 21.13 -17.15 11.96
N ARG A 403 21.16 -15.88 11.52
CA ARG A 403 22.39 -15.08 11.53
C ARG A 403 22.93 -14.86 12.94
N MET A 404 22.07 -14.54 13.90
CA MET A 404 22.45 -14.37 15.31
C MET A 404 23.07 -15.64 15.86
N PHE A 405 22.50 -16.81 15.55
CA PHE A 405 23.07 -18.09 15.91
C PHE A 405 24.46 -18.30 15.29
N GLY A 406 24.64 -17.94 14.00
CA GLY A 406 25.95 -17.97 13.33
C GLY A 406 27.00 -17.07 14.00
N LEU A 407 26.60 -15.92 14.59
CA LEU A 407 27.49 -15.08 15.39
C LEU A 407 27.89 -15.78 16.72
N CYS A 408 26.95 -16.50 17.35
CA CYS A 408 27.25 -17.30 18.55
C CYS A 408 28.27 -18.42 18.27
N GLN A 409 28.17 -19.09 17.10
CA GLN A 409 29.15 -20.07 16.66
C GLN A 409 30.55 -19.47 16.53
N GLN A 410 30.65 -18.27 15.93
CA GLN A 410 31.91 -17.56 15.76
C GLN A 410 32.50 -17.12 17.12
N LEU A 411 31.64 -16.69 18.04
CA LEU A 411 32.04 -16.18 19.36
C LEU A 411 32.86 -17.21 20.16
N LEU A 412 32.60 -18.49 19.95
CA LEU A 412 33.29 -19.59 20.69
C LEU A 412 34.80 -19.56 20.51
N ASN A 413 35.32 -19.07 19.40
CA ASN A 413 36.76 -19.04 19.06
C ASN A 413 37.38 -17.65 19.19
N LEU A 414 36.63 -16.61 19.35
CA LEU A 414 37.16 -15.25 19.42
C LEU A 414 37.77 -14.96 20.79
N LYS A 415 38.75 -14.04 20.79
CA LYS A 415 39.45 -13.58 21.99
C LYS A 415 39.57 -12.06 21.98
N ASN A 416 39.81 -11.50 23.18
CA ASN A 416 40.11 -10.07 23.36
C ASN A 416 39.08 -9.10 22.71
N GLU A 417 39.54 -8.11 22.00
CA GLU A 417 38.69 -7.05 21.41
C GLU A 417 37.66 -7.59 20.43
N ASP A 418 37.99 -8.61 19.65
CA ASP A 418 37.07 -9.19 18.66
C ASP A 418 35.93 -9.93 19.35
N PHE A 419 36.19 -10.55 20.48
CA PHE A 419 35.17 -11.16 21.34
C PHE A 419 34.19 -10.09 21.85
N VAL A 420 34.71 -8.98 22.41
CA VAL A 420 33.87 -7.90 22.98
C VAL A 420 32.98 -7.28 21.88
N LYS A 421 33.55 -7.03 20.71
CA LYS A 421 32.78 -6.50 19.57
C LYS A 421 31.68 -7.47 19.15
N MET A 422 31.98 -8.76 19.03
CA MET A 422 31.00 -9.77 18.62
C MET A 422 29.92 -9.96 19.68
N TYR A 423 30.28 -10.01 20.96
CA TYR A 423 29.31 -10.10 22.05
C TYR A 423 28.37 -8.90 22.10
N SER A 424 28.88 -7.67 21.96
CA SER A 424 28.06 -6.45 21.86
C SER A 424 27.14 -6.48 20.64
N ARG A 425 27.57 -7.09 19.53
CA ARG A 425 26.76 -7.25 18.35
C ARG A 425 25.61 -8.23 18.58
N ILE A 426 25.87 -9.37 19.25
CA ILE A 426 24.82 -10.34 19.61
C ILE A 426 23.81 -9.70 20.57
N GLN A 427 24.25 -8.90 21.54
CA GLN A 427 23.38 -8.17 22.45
C GLN A 427 22.47 -7.17 21.72
N LYS A 428 22.98 -6.50 20.66
CA LYS A 428 22.13 -5.66 19.80
C LYS A 428 21.09 -6.47 19.05
N TYR A 429 21.43 -7.67 18.58
CA TYR A 429 20.50 -8.55 17.87
C TYR A 429 19.35 -9.02 18.76
N GLU A 430 19.61 -9.28 20.05
CA GLU A 430 18.56 -9.59 21.03
C GLU A 430 17.59 -8.40 21.18
N GLY A 431 18.07 -7.18 21.44
CA GLY A 431 17.18 -6.02 21.50
C GLY A 431 16.46 -5.72 20.18
N ILE A 432 16.99 -6.14 19.04
CA ILE A 432 16.29 -6.10 17.76
C ILE A 432 15.21 -7.17 17.70
N SER A 433 15.46 -8.38 18.22
CA SER A 433 14.51 -9.49 18.31
C SER A 433 13.26 -9.06 19.08
N ASP A 434 13.43 -8.51 20.28
CA ASP A 434 12.36 -8.02 21.15
C ASP A 434 11.52 -6.95 20.44
N ASN A 435 12.19 -5.97 19.81
CA ASN A 435 11.48 -4.92 19.09
C ASN A 435 10.72 -5.45 17.87
N MET A 436 11.25 -6.47 17.17
CA MET A 436 10.57 -7.10 16.05
C MET A 436 9.30 -7.83 16.51
N GLU A 437 9.37 -8.60 17.61
CA GLU A 437 8.19 -9.24 18.19
C GLU A 437 7.12 -8.21 18.51
N ILE A 438 7.46 -7.16 19.28
CA ILE A 438 6.52 -6.13 19.73
C ILE A 438 5.87 -5.41 18.54
N GLU A 439 6.65 -4.97 17.57
CA GLU A 439 6.12 -4.17 16.46
C GLU A 439 5.31 -5.02 15.47
N ILE A 440 5.70 -6.28 15.22
CA ILE A 440 4.90 -7.20 14.40
C ILE A 440 3.60 -7.57 15.13
N ALA A 441 3.65 -7.81 16.46
CA ALA A 441 2.47 -8.09 17.27
C ALA A 441 1.47 -6.93 17.23
N LYS A 442 1.92 -5.69 17.45
CA LYS A 442 1.08 -4.49 17.33
C LYS A 442 0.42 -4.37 15.96
N TYR A 443 1.18 -4.64 14.91
CA TYR A 443 0.65 -4.59 13.55
C TYR A 443 -0.43 -5.66 13.33
N LEU A 444 -0.19 -6.90 13.76
CA LEU A 444 -1.16 -7.99 13.67
C LEU A 444 -2.42 -7.73 14.52
N ASP A 445 -2.29 -7.08 15.67
CA ASP A 445 -3.41 -6.67 16.51
C ASP A 445 -4.29 -5.66 15.78
N GLN A 446 -3.69 -4.61 15.23
CA GLN A 446 -4.40 -3.62 14.41
C GLN A 446 -5.09 -4.26 13.19
N VAL A 447 -4.43 -5.21 12.51
CA VAL A 447 -5.04 -5.96 11.40
C VAL A 447 -6.23 -6.80 11.89
N SER A 448 -6.20 -7.28 13.14
CA SER A 448 -7.27 -8.08 13.75
C SER A 448 -8.54 -7.28 14.03
N GLU A 449 -8.43 -5.96 14.19
CA GLU A 449 -9.60 -5.06 14.33
C GLU A 449 -10.39 -4.93 13.01
N LEU A 450 -9.78 -5.26 11.88
CA LEU A 450 -10.45 -5.28 10.58
C LEU A 450 -11.35 -6.52 10.44
N HIS A 451 -12.27 -6.48 9.48
CA HIS A 451 -13.16 -7.62 9.19
C HIS A 451 -12.41 -8.77 8.52
N LEU A 452 -11.80 -9.62 9.34
CA LEU A 452 -11.07 -10.81 8.90
C LEU A 452 -11.99 -12.00 8.59
N SER A 453 -11.66 -12.75 7.55
CA SER A 453 -12.24 -14.08 7.33
C SER A 453 -11.82 -15.07 8.45
N PRO A 454 -12.55 -16.17 8.68
CA PRO A 454 -12.15 -17.20 9.65
C PRO A 454 -10.74 -17.75 9.37
N GLU A 455 -10.37 -17.91 8.11
CA GLU A 455 -9.04 -18.34 7.67
C GLU A 455 -7.97 -17.31 8.02
N SER A 456 -8.22 -16.01 7.74
CA SER A 456 -7.31 -14.92 8.08
C SER A 456 -7.12 -14.79 9.59
N LYS A 457 -8.17 -15.01 10.40
CA LYS A 457 -8.06 -15.05 11.87
C LYS A 457 -7.19 -16.20 12.38
N ALA A 458 -7.31 -17.38 11.76
CA ALA A 458 -6.46 -18.53 12.11
C ALA A 458 -4.99 -18.24 11.76
N LYS A 459 -4.74 -17.64 10.59
CA LYS A 459 -3.41 -17.24 10.12
C LYS A 459 -2.79 -16.18 11.03
N THR A 460 -3.54 -15.17 11.48
CA THR A 460 -3.05 -14.16 12.43
C THR A 460 -2.60 -14.79 13.75
N ARG A 461 -3.39 -15.71 14.30
CA ARG A 461 -3.02 -16.43 15.52
C ARG A 461 -1.77 -17.29 15.36
N ALA A 462 -1.61 -17.94 14.21
CA ALA A 462 -0.40 -18.69 13.90
C ALA A 462 0.83 -17.76 13.85
N MET A 463 0.71 -16.60 13.19
CA MET A 463 1.77 -15.59 13.09
C MET A 463 2.17 -15.03 14.46
N LEU A 464 1.21 -14.74 15.34
CA LEU A 464 1.49 -14.29 16.72
C LEU A 464 2.30 -15.32 17.49
N ARG A 465 1.98 -16.61 17.33
CA ARG A 465 2.79 -17.68 17.93
C ARG A 465 4.17 -17.79 17.30
N GLU A 466 4.27 -17.69 15.97
CA GLU A 466 5.56 -17.72 15.27
C GLU A 466 6.54 -16.65 15.76
N ILE A 467 6.08 -15.40 15.96
CA ILE A 467 6.96 -14.31 16.41
C ILE A 467 7.44 -14.49 17.84
N SER A 468 6.60 -15.01 18.74
CA SER A 468 7.01 -15.27 20.13
C SER A 468 8.04 -16.41 20.21
N GLU A 469 7.88 -17.46 19.40
CA GLU A 469 8.88 -18.54 19.34
C GLU A 469 10.20 -18.07 18.68
N LEU A 470 10.13 -17.14 17.70
CA LEU A 470 11.33 -16.55 17.07
C LEU A 470 12.10 -15.64 18.04
N GLU A 471 11.41 -14.89 18.89
CA GLU A 471 12.02 -14.12 19.97
C GLU A 471 12.73 -15.06 20.96
N SER A 472 12.08 -16.16 21.38
CA SER A 472 12.66 -17.16 22.27
C SER A 472 13.92 -17.84 21.66
N ILE A 473 14.01 -17.95 20.32
CA ILE A 473 15.24 -18.34 19.62
C ILE A 473 16.34 -17.28 19.83
N GLY A 474 16.00 -15.99 19.73
CA GLY A 474 16.91 -14.88 20.00
C GLY A 474 17.46 -14.91 21.41
N ASP A 475 16.58 -15.10 22.39
CA ASP A 475 16.92 -15.25 23.80
C ASP A 475 17.87 -16.43 24.06
N ALA A 476 17.60 -17.59 23.48
CA ALA A 476 18.47 -18.74 23.58
C ALA A 476 19.87 -18.47 22.99
N CYS A 477 19.94 -17.79 21.84
CA CYS A 477 21.20 -17.35 21.24
C CYS A 477 21.98 -16.41 22.19
N PHE A 478 21.30 -15.43 22.80
CA PHE A 478 21.92 -14.51 23.74
C PHE A 478 22.38 -15.23 25.02
N ASN A 479 21.61 -16.21 25.52
CA ASN A 479 22.00 -17.03 26.66
C ASN A 479 23.26 -17.86 26.39
N ILE A 480 23.41 -18.42 25.18
CA ILE A 480 24.63 -19.06 24.72
C ILE A 480 25.82 -18.08 24.79
N ALA A 481 25.65 -16.89 24.18
CA ALA A 481 26.69 -15.87 24.17
C ALA A 481 27.07 -15.40 25.59
N ARG A 482 26.07 -15.21 26.45
CA ARG A 482 26.24 -14.83 27.87
C ARG A 482 27.01 -15.89 28.64
N THR A 483 26.76 -17.17 28.42
CA THR A 483 27.49 -18.27 29.05
C THR A 483 28.93 -18.31 28.57
N ILE A 484 29.20 -18.11 27.28
CA ILE A 484 30.56 -18.03 26.74
C ILE A 484 31.31 -16.81 27.33
N ASN A 485 30.63 -15.67 27.51
CA ASN A 485 31.22 -14.48 28.13
C ASN A 485 31.53 -14.72 29.61
N ARG A 486 30.64 -15.37 30.35
CA ARG A 486 30.86 -15.75 31.78
C ARG A 486 32.08 -16.64 31.93
N LYS A 487 32.28 -17.61 31.03
CA LYS A 487 33.46 -18.48 30.98
C LYS A 487 34.74 -17.64 30.80
N LEU A 488 34.74 -16.67 29.92
CA LEU A 488 35.91 -15.82 29.66
C LEU A 488 36.23 -14.94 30.87
N ALA A 489 35.22 -14.34 31.51
CA ALA A 489 35.37 -13.52 32.72
C ALA A 489 35.93 -14.33 33.91
N GLY A 490 35.60 -15.62 34.00
CA GLY A 490 36.14 -16.56 35.01
C GLY A 490 37.52 -17.09 34.68
N ASN A 491 38.15 -16.69 33.58
CA ASN A 491 39.42 -17.25 33.07
C ASN A 491 39.41 -18.78 32.88
N GLU A 492 38.22 -19.33 32.61
CA GLU A 492 37.99 -20.75 32.36
C GLU A 492 38.06 -21.07 30.86
N HIS A 493 38.43 -22.29 30.51
CA HIS A 493 38.61 -22.71 29.14
C HIS A 493 37.88 -24.01 28.83
N PHE A 494 37.14 -24.07 27.74
CA PHE A 494 36.65 -25.33 27.22
C PHE A 494 37.79 -26.14 26.59
N THR A 495 37.78 -27.44 26.82
CA THR A 495 38.71 -28.35 26.15
C THR A 495 38.41 -28.43 24.66
N GLU A 496 39.38 -28.85 23.86
CA GLU A 496 39.14 -29.02 22.41
C GLU A 496 38.08 -30.09 22.12
N ALA A 497 37.99 -31.13 22.96
CA ALA A 497 36.92 -32.12 22.87
C ALA A 497 35.53 -31.53 23.11
N GLN A 498 35.38 -30.66 24.14
CA GLN A 498 34.12 -29.94 24.40
C GLN A 498 33.74 -29.03 23.23
N LYS A 499 34.71 -28.28 22.68
CA LYS A 499 34.48 -27.42 21.53
C LYS A 499 34.00 -28.20 20.31
N GLN A 500 34.67 -29.31 19.99
CA GLN A 500 34.26 -30.16 18.86
C GLN A 500 32.83 -30.70 19.03
N ARG A 501 32.48 -31.14 20.26
CA ARG A 501 31.12 -31.59 20.57
C ARG A 501 30.09 -30.44 20.45
N MET A 502 30.41 -29.24 20.90
CA MET A 502 29.58 -28.05 20.72
C MET A 502 29.40 -27.73 19.24
N TYR A 503 30.43 -27.85 18.40
CA TYR A 503 30.29 -27.64 16.96
C TYR A 503 29.33 -28.63 16.30
N GLN A 504 29.35 -29.89 16.71
CA GLN A 504 28.38 -30.88 16.22
C GLN A 504 26.96 -30.52 16.65
N MET A 505 26.75 -30.09 17.89
CA MET A 505 25.45 -29.58 18.35
C MET A 505 25.01 -28.35 17.54
N PHE A 506 25.91 -27.39 17.31
CA PHE A 506 25.63 -26.20 16.52
C PHE A 506 25.26 -26.54 15.07
N LEU A 507 25.85 -27.55 14.46
CA LEU A 507 25.53 -28.00 13.11
C LEU A 507 24.10 -28.56 13.04
N LEU A 508 23.67 -29.34 14.04
CA LEU A 508 22.31 -29.85 14.13
C LEU A 508 21.29 -28.71 14.27
N VAL A 509 21.58 -27.76 15.14
CA VAL A 509 20.72 -26.57 15.35
C VAL A 509 20.66 -25.71 14.10
N ASP A 510 21.77 -25.45 13.41
CA ASP A 510 21.78 -24.67 12.16
C ASP A 510 20.98 -25.37 11.05
N THR A 511 21.05 -26.71 11.01
CA THR A 511 20.22 -27.52 10.10
C THR A 511 18.73 -27.35 10.39
N SER A 512 18.34 -27.35 11.67
CA SER A 512 16.96 -27.12 12.11
C SER A 512 16.48 -25.72 11.74
N LEU A 513 17.28 -24.66 11.99
CA LEU A 513 17.01 -23.27 11.62
C LEU A 513 16.87 -23.11 10.10
N THR A 514 17.69 -23.81 9.33
CA THR A 514 17.61 -23.79 7.85
C THR A 514 16.28 -24.35 7.37
N GLN A 515 15.83 -25.47 7.93
CA GLN A 515 14.54 -26.09 7.59
C GLN A 515 13.36 -25.16 7.95
N MET A 516 13.42 -24.53 9.12
CA MET A 516 12.42 -23.52 9.53
C MET A 516 12.35 -22.37 8.51
N ASN A 517 13.49 -21.80 8.13
CA ASN A 517 13.53 -20.69 7.17
C ASN A 517 13.09 -21.09 5.77
N GLU A 518 13.36 -22.33 5.33
CA GLU A 518 12.79 -22.88 4.08
C GLU A 518 11.26 -22.90 4.10
N LEU A 519 10.66 -23.34 5.23
CA LEU A 519 9.21 -23.34 5.41
C LEU A 519 8.63 -21.92 5.47
N LEU A 520 9.24 -21.03 6.26
CA LEU A 520 8.78 -19.64 6.40
C LEU A 520 8.82 -18.89 5.07
N SER A 521 9.84 -19.12 4.25
CA SER A 521 10.00 -18.48 2.93
C SER A 521 9.04 -19.01 1.87
N GLY A 522 8.41 -20.17 2.08
CA GLY A 522 7.53 -20.82 1.11
C GLY A 522 8.25 -21.30 -0.17
N ARG A 523 9.59 -21.39 -0.15
CA ARG A 523 10.40 -21.77 -1.31
C ARG A 523 10.22 -23.24 -1.74
N LYS A 524 9.80 -24.12 -0.82
CA LYS A 524 9.51 -25.54 -1.11
C LYS A 524 8.01 -25.77 -1.02
N SER A 525 7.40 -26.17 -2.13
CA SER A 525 5.99 -26.61 -2.18
C SER A 525 5.77 -27.89 -1.36
N ASP A 526 6.78 -28.75 -1.24
CA ASP A 526 6.74 -30.07 -0.63
C ASP A 526 7.66 -30.14 0.61
N PHE A 527 7.38 -29.27 1.60
CA PHE A 527 8.07 -29.35 2.90
C PHE A 527 7.59 -30.59 3.65
N ASP A 528 8.54 -31.46 4.02
CA ASP A 528 8.29 -32.66 4.82
C ASP A 528 8.53 -32.38 6.30
N PRO A 529 7.50 -32.28 7.15
CA PRO A 529 7.66 -32.01 8.58
C PRO A 529 8.43 -33.11 9.32
N HIS A 530 8.41 -34.35 8.84
CA HIS A 530 9.10 -35.46 9.50
C HIS A 530 10.62 -35.26 9.52
N LYS A 531 11.18 -34.56 8.52
CA LYS A 531 12.61 -34.24 8.52
C LYS A 531 12.98 -33.29 9.65
N ALA A 532 12.12 -32.30 9.96
CA ALA A 532 12.36 -31.38 11.05
C ALA A 532 12.26 -32.07 12.42
N TYR A 533 11.26 -32.94 12.61
CA TYR A 533 11.13 -33.75 13.83
C TYR A 533 12.30 -34.72 14.02
N ASN A 534 12.85 -35.27 12.94
CA ASN A 534 14.04 -36.13 13.04
C ASN A 534 15.26 -35.35 13.52
N VAL A 535 15.51 -34.14 12.98
CA VAL A 535 16.63 -33.30 13.42
C VAL A 535 16.47 -32.89 14.89
N GLU A 536 15.27 -32.53 15.34
CA GLU A 536 14.98 -32.23 16.74
C GLU A 536 15.26 -33.46 17.64
N SER A 537 14.81 -34.62 17.24
CA SER A 537 15.11 -35.88 17.95
C SER A 537 16.62 -36.17 18.01
N GLU A 538 17.38 -35.86 16.95
CA GLU A 538 18.85 -35.95 16.97
C GLU A 538 19.47 -34.96 17.94
N ILE A 539 18.99 -33.71 18.01
CA ILE A 539 19.44 -32.70 19.00
C ILE A 539 19.22 -33.22 20.42
N ASN A 540 18.04 -33.75 20.73
CA ASN A 540 17.69 -34.29 22.04
C ASN A 540 18.56 -35.50 22.42
N ASN A 541 18.75 -36.41 21.51
CA ASN A 541 19.59 -37.59 21.73
C ASN A 541 21.04 -37.19 21.95
N TYR A 542 21.54 -36.25 21.13
CA TYR A 542 22.91 -35.79 21.27
C TYR A 542 23.12 -35.01 22.57
N ARG A 543 22.19 -34.16 23.00
CA ARG A 543 22.21 -33.51 24.31
C ARG A 543 22.31 -34.55 25.45
N ASN A 544 21.52 -35.61 25.40
CA ASN A 544 21.57 -36.68 26.42
C ASN A 544 22.91 -37.41 26.41
N GLN A 545 23.48 -37.69 25.24
CA GLN A 545 24.82 -38.27 25.12
C GLN A 545 25.88 -37.36 25.73
N LEU A 546 25.85 -36.05 25.42
CA LEU A 546 26.79 -35.07 25.94
C LEU A 546 26.68 -34.91 27.45
N LYS A 547 25.46 -34.97 28.01
CA LYS A 547 25.22 -34.92 29.45
C LYS A 547 25.90 -36.11 30.18
N ASN A 548 25.72 -37.32 29.63
CA ASN A 548 26.36 -38.51 30.22
C ASN A 548 27.88 -38.43 30.10
N GLN A 549 28.39 -37.99 28.95
CA GLN A 549 29.84 -37.83 28.75
C GLN A 549 30.43 -36.75 29.66
N ASN A 550 29.72 -35.63 29.89
CA ASN A 550 30.17 -34.59 30.81
C ASN A 550 30.36 -35.08 32.25
N ILE A 551 29.48 -35.97 32.73
CA ILE A 551 29.61 -36.60 34.05
C ILE A 551 30.87 -37.46 34.09
N VAL A 552 31.15 -38.26 33.07
CA VAL A 552 32.34 -39.10 32.98
C VAL A 552 33.62 -38.25 32.97
N ASP A 553 33.63 -37.19 32.12
CA ASP A 553 34.78 -36.32 31.96
C ASP A 553 35.10 -35.54 33.26
N ILE A 554 34.09 -35.09 34.02
CA ILE A 554 34.26 -34.45 35.33
C ILE A 554 34.85 -35.45 36.35
N ASN A 555 34.31 -36.68 36.38
CA ASN A 555 34.82 -37.72 37.29
C ASN A 555 36.28 -38.13 36.98
N ASN A 556 36.66 -38.06 35.72
CA ASN A 556 38.03 -38.30 35.25
C ASN A 556 38.98 -37.09 35.44
N HIS A 557 38.49 -35.97 36.00
CA HIS A 557 39.24 -34.72 36.19
C HIS A 557 39.76 -34.10 34.89
N GLU A 558 39.10 -34.32 33.76
CA GLU A 558 39.45 -33.69 32.48
C GLU A 558 39.24 -32.16 32.53
N TYR A 559 38.29 -31.71 33.35
CA TYR A 559 37.99 -30.32 33.66
C TYR A 559 37.20 -30.22 34.98
N ASN A 560 37.12 -29.02 35.55
CA ASN A 560 36.41 -28.79 36.81
C ASN A 560 34.89 -28.74 36.62
N TYR A 561 34.16 -28.86 37.73
CA TYR A 561 32.68 -28.82 37.73
C TYR A 561 32.10 -27.54 37.13
N ALA A 562 32.76 -26.38 37.36
CA ALA A 562 32.29 -25.09 36.85
C ALA A 562 32.29 -25.04 35.29
N VAL A 563 33.38 -25.53 34.68
CA VAL A 563 33.49 -25.66 33.22
C VAL A 563 32.45 -26.65 32.69
N GLY A 564 32.26 -27.79 33.36
CA GLY A 564 31.25 -28.78 32.98
C GLY A 564 29.82 -28.24 33.01
N THR A 565 29.50 -27.39 34.01
CA THR A 565 28.20 -26.73 34.12
C THR A 565 28.01 -25.72 33.00
N MET A 566 28.96 -24.82 32.73
CA MET A 566 28.88 -23.85 31.63
C MET A 566 28.80 -24.54 30.26
N TYR A 567 29.50 -25.66 30.08
CA TYR A 567 29.38 -26.46 28.87
C TYR A 567 27.96 -27.00 28.69
N MET A 568 27.35 -27.56 29.75
CA MET A 568 25.98 -28.06 29.70
C MET A 568 24.93 -26.95 29.59
N ASP A 569 25.19 -25.75 30.13
CA ASP A 569 24.32 -24.58 29.90
C ASP A 569 24.24 -24.27 28.39
N VAL A 570 25.38 -24.24 27.66
CA VAL A 570 25.39 -24.02 26.20
C VAL A 570 24.64 -25.12 25.46
N VAL A 571 24.89 -26.38 25.82
CA VAL A 571 24.21 -27.55 25.20
C VAL A 571 22.71 -27.50 25.47
N GLY A 572 22.28 -27.11 26.67
CA GLY A 572 20.87 -27.00 27.03
C GLY A 572 20.15 -25.87 26.28
N GLU A 573 20.79 -24.72 26.10
CA GLU A 573 20.22 -23.65 25.30
C GLU A 573 20.10 -24.05 23.83
N CYS A 574 21.03 -24.84 23.29
CA CYS A 574 20.92 -25.41 21.93
C CYS A 574 19.70 -26.34 21.76
N GLU A 575 19.41 -27.16 22.77
CA GLU A 575 18.24 -28.03 22.76
C GLU A 575 16.94 -27.23 22.80
N LYS A 576 16.83 -26.26 23.71
CA LYS A 576 15.67 -25.35 23.77
C LYS A 576 15.44 -24.64 22.43
N LEU A 577 16.53 -24.21 21.77
CA LEU A 577 16.46 -23.59 20.47
C LEU A 577 15.87 -24.54 19.43
N GLY A 578 16.24 -25.82 19.46
CA GLY A 578 15.61 -26.86 18.64
C GLY A 578 14.11 -26.99 18.88
N ASP A 579 13.66 -26.94 20.14
CA ASP A 579 12.26 -26.99 20.52
C ASP A 579 11.48 -25.76 19.98
N TYR A 580 12.04 -24.56 20.14
CA TYR A 580 11.41 -23.33 19.60
C TYR A 580 11.28 -23.38 18.07
N VAL A 581 12.28 -23.90 17.36
CA VAL A 581 12.22 -24.11 15.91
C VAL A 581 11.06 -25.02 15.53
N ILE A 582 10.85 -26.12 16.24
CA ILE A 582 9.72 -27.02 16.00
C ILE A 582 8.39 -26.32 16.29
N ASN A 583 8.32 -25.51 17.34
CA ASN A 583 7.12 -24.72 17.66
C ASN A 583 6.75 -23.75 16.52
N VAL A 584 7.74 -23.05 15.93
CA VAL A 584 7.52 -22.20 14.75
C VAL A 584 6.97 -23.02 13.58
N ILE A 585 7.57 -24.19 13.29
CA ILE A 585 7.13 -25.08 12.21
C ILE A 585 5.68 -25.54 12.44
N GLN A 586 5.36 -25.97 13.66
CA GLN A 586 3.99 -26.39 14.02
C GLN A 586 2.98 -25.25 13.90
N ALA A 587 3.33 -24.04 14.37
CA ALA A 587 2.47 -22.87 14.24
C ALA A 587 2.16 -22.58 12.78
N ARG A 588 3.17 -22.64 11.90
CA ARG A 588 3.02 -22.42 10.45
C ARG A 588 2.15 -23.49 9.79
N LEU A 589 2.29 -24.76 10.14
CA LEU A 589 1.55 -25.87 9.55
C LEU A 589 0.12 -25.95 10.09
N GLY A 590 -0.08 -25.70 11.39
CA GLY A 590 -1.39 -25.71 12.03
C GLY A 590 -2.34 -24.63 11.53
N GLY A 591 -1.81 -23.53 11.01
CA GLY A 591 -2.58 -22.49 10.31
C GLY A 591 -3.11 -22.91 8.93
N LYS A 592 -2.61 -24.01 8.34
CA LYS A 592 -3.04 -24.54 7.03
C LYS A 592 -4.05 -25.68 7.11
N GLN A 593 -4.24 -26.29 8.30
CA GLN A 593 -5.05 -27.50 8.45
C GLN A 593 -6.49 -27.30 8.95
N ARG A 594 -7.01 -26.06 8.92
CA ARG A 594 -8.43 -25.82 9.31
C ARG A 594 -9.23 -25.09 8.23
#